data_982d3b9655b2d20c9403ab30d83994cb
#
_entry.id   982d3b9655b2d20c9403ab30d83994cb
#
_cell.length_a   1.000
_cell.length_b   1.000
_cell.length_c   1.000
_cell.angle_alpha   90.00
_cell.angle_beta   90.00
_cell.angle_gamma   90.00
#
_symmetry.space_group_name_H-M   'P 1'
#
loop_
_entity.id
_entity.type
_entity.pdbx_description
1 polymer ?
#
loop_
_entity_poly.entity_id
_entity_poly.type
_entity_poly.pdbx_seq_one_letter_code
_entity_poly.pdbx_strand_id
1 'polypeptide(L)'
;PARAEILELLRALFARTPIPVLYVTHARSEAVHLADHVVVMEAGRVRASGPLREIMLRADAPFGEPAELGCVIEAEVVATDERDGIAALRFAGGMLYVPGRLRVGERRRIEILARDISLSLEAPHRTSILNVLPARVEAVYDAESPQPVVKVDVGGTSLLARVSRRSLRILELREGVRVFVQV
;
A
#
# COMPACT_ATOMS: atom_id res chain seq x y z
N PRO A 1 7.89 16.05 -12.99
CA PRO A 1 7.52 15.25 -14.16
C PRO A 1 8.66 14.32 -14.59
N ALA A 2 9.85 14.83 -14.89
CA ALA A 2 10.98 14.05 -15.41
C ALA A 2 11.43 12.85 -14.57
N ARG A 3 11.40 12.98 -13.21
CA ARG A 3 11.82 11.88 -12.31
C ARG A 3 10.88 10.67 -12.41
N ALA A 4 9.58 10.89 -12.45
CA ALA A 4 8.59 9.82 -12.57
C ALA A 4 8.71 9.09 -13.91
N GLU A 5 8.93 9.81 -15.00
CA GLU A 5 9.14 9.24 -16.32
C GLU A 5 10.41 8.36 -16.38
N ILE A 6 11.49 8.81 -15.72
CA ILE A 6 12.74 8.03 -15.64
C ILE A 6 12.51 6.74 -14.84
N LEU A 7 11.78 6.78 -13.73
CA LEU A 7 11.49 5.59 -12.93
C LEU A 7 10.65 4.57 -13.71
N GLU A 8 9.66 5.02 -14.48
CA GLU A 8 8.87 4.16 -15.37
C GLU A 8 9.74 3.51 -16.45
N LEU A 9 10.65 4.27 -17.07
CA LEU A 9 11.60 3.74 -18.07
C LEU A 9 12.54 2.70 -17.44
N LEU A 10 13.09 2.98 -16.26
CA LEU A 10 13.94 2.03 -15.52
C LEU A 10 13.18 0.75 -15.19
N ARG A 11 11.95 0.87 -14.71
CA ARG A 11 11.10 -0.29 -14.41
C ARG A 11 10.84 -1.14 -15.65
N ALA A 12 10.51 -0.50 -16.77
CA ALA A 12 10.30 -1.19 -18.04
C ALA A 12 11.58 -1.89 -18.53
N LEU A 13 12.75 -1.28 -18.33
CA LEU A 13 14.04 -1.85 -18.65
C LEU A 13 14.34 -3.08 -17.77
N PHE A 14 14.18 -2.96 -16.45
CA PHE A 14 14.44 -4.05 -15.50
C PHE A 14 13.53 -5.26 -15.74
N ALA A 15 12.25 -5.03 -16.08
CA ALA A 15 11.32 -6.09 -16.42
C ALA A 15 11.69 -6.88 -17.69
N ARG A 16 12.49 -6.28 -18.59
CA ARG A 16 12.92 -6.89 -19.86
C ARG A 16 14.32 -7.48 -19.81
N THR A 17 15.07 -7.18 -18.77
CA THR A 17 16.49 -7.54 -18.68
C THR A 17 16.67 -8.53 -17.53
N PRO A 18 17.12 -9.79 -17.80
CA PRO A 18 17.29 -10.81 -16.77
C PRO A 18 18.59 -10.64 -15.97
N ILE A 19 19.02 -9.42 -15.74
CA ILE A 19 20.25 -9.08 -15.02
C ILE A 19 19.87 -8.55 -13.64
N PRO A 20 20.43 -9.07 -12.53
CA PRO A 20 20.26 -8.49 -11.21
C PRO A 20 20.77 -7.05 -11.18
N VAL A 21 19.95 -6.14 -10.67
CA VAL A 21 20.31 -4.73 -10.54
C VAL A 21 20.36 -4.37 -9.06
N LEU A 22 21.50 -3.85 -8.62
CA LEU A 22 21.64 -3.24 -7.30
C LEU A 22 21.46 -1.73 -7.45
N TYR A 23 20.39 -1.21 -6.83
CA TYR A 23 20.07 0.21 -6.83
C TYR A 23 20.21 0.79 -5.44
N VAL A 24 21.12 1.75 -5.26
CA VAL A 24 21.35 2.41 -3.97
C VAL A 24 20.68 3.78 -3.98
N THR A 25 19.80 4.00 -3.07
CA THR A 25 19.05 5.26 -2.92
C THR A 25 18.70 5.54 -1.46
N HIS A 26 18.53 6.81 -1.13
CA HIS A 26 17.91 7.25 0.12
C HIS A 26 16.45 7.69 -0.08
N ALA A 27 15.97 7.66 -1.33
CA ALA A 27 14.61 8.04 -1.66
C ALA A 27 13.71 6.81 -1.61
N ARG A 28 12.86 6.74 -0.58
CA ARG A 28 11.88 5.67 -0.39
C ARG A 28 11.01 5.45 -1.63
N SER A 29 10.52 6.53 -2.25
CA SER A 29 9.68 6.48 -3.45
C SER A 29 10.34 5.77 -4.63
N GLU A 30 11.65 5.88 -4.81
CA GLU A 30 12.38 5.18 -5.86
C GLU A 30 12.43 3.67 -5.57
N ALA A 31 12.75 3.30 -4.32
CA ALA A 31 12.80 1.91 -3.93
C ALA A 31 11.41 1.26 -4.02
N VAL A 32 10.35 1.94 -3.59
CA VAL A 32 8.95 1.47 -3.74
C VAL A 32 8.60 1.22 -5.20
N HIS A 33 9.10 2.06 -6.11
CA HIS A 33 8.81 1.96 -7.54
C HIS A 33 9.58 0.83 -8.22
N LEU A 34 10.85 0.63 -7.85
CA LEU A 34 11.80 -0.20 -8.60
C LEU A 34 12.10 -1.55 -7.93
N ALA A 35 12.17 -1.59 -6.59
CA ALA A 35 12.70 -2.74 -5.89
C ALA A 35 11.69 -3.88 -5.75
N ASP A 36 12.16 -5.11 -5.90
CA ASP A 36 11.44 -6.32 -5.50
C ASP A 36 11.90 -6.78 -4.12
N HIS A 37 13.18 -6.56 -3.81
CA HIS A 37 13.82 -6.85 -2.53
C HIS A 37 14.55 -5.60 -2.04
N VAL A 38 14.49 -5.34 -0.75
CA VAL A 38 15.16 -4.20 -0.12
C VAL A 38 16.10 -4.66 1.00
N VAL A 39 17.22 -3.95 1.11
CA VAL A 39 18.13 -4.03 2.25
C VAL A 39 18.18 -2.64 2.87
N VAL A 40 17.55 -2.49 4.03
CA VAL A 40 17.52 -1.23 4.76
C VAL A 40 18.76 -1.15 5.63
N MET A 41 19.55 -0.09 5.46
CA MET A 41 20.79 0.13 6.19
C MET A 41 20.66 1.36 7.09
N GLU A 42 21.15 1.24 8.30
CA GLU A 42 21.25 2.32 9.29
C GLU A 42 22.60 2.26 9.98
N ALA A 43 23.32 3.40 10.02
CA ALA A 43 24.65 3.50 10.63
C ALA A 43 25.64 2.39 10.18
N GLY A 44 25.63 2.06 8.88
CA GLY A 44 26.51 1.02 8.29
C GLY A 44 26.12 -0.42 8.60
N ARG A 45 24.96 -0.66 9.21
CA ARG A 45 24.45 -2.00 9.56
C ARG A 45 23.14 -2.27 8.86
N VAL A 46 22.89 -3.55 8.53
CA VAL A 46 21.59 -3.99 8.01
C VAL A 46 20.57 -3.97 9.15
N ARG A 47 19.54 -3.14 9.01
CA ARG A 47 18.39 -3.06 9.93
C ARG A 47 17.29 -4.05 9.56
N ALA A 48 17.04 -4.16 8.25
CA ALA A 48 16.04 -5.09 7.71
C ALA A 48 16.45 -5.51 6.30
N SER A 49 16.08 -6.72 5.90
CA SER A 49 16.25 -7.22 4.53
C SER A 49 15.11 -8.17 4.21
N GLY A 50 14.56 -8.09 3.00
CA GLY A 50 13.47 -8.95 2.56
C GLY A 50 12.74 -8.40 1.34
N PRO A 51 11.73 -9.13 0.86
CA PRO A 51 10.82 -8.65 -0.17
C PRO A 51 10.22 -7.30 0.22
N LEU A 52 10.15 -6.36 -0.72
CA LEU A 52 9.66 -5.00 -0.46
C LEU A 52 8.31 -5.00 0.28
N ARG A 53 7.37 -5.85 -0.18
CA ARG A 53 6.03 -5.94 0.41
C ARG A 53 6.06 -6.31 1.89
N GLU A 54 6.91 -7.26 2.27
CA GLU A 54 7.02 -7.72 3.66
C GLU A 54 7.63 -6.63 4.54
N ILE A 55 8.70 -5.99 4.05
CA ILE A 55 9.36 -4.91 4.77
C ILE A 55 8.42 -3.72 4.97
N MET A 56 7.61 -3.38 3.99
CA MET A 56 6.65 -2.28 4.09
C MET A 56 5.49 -2.54 5.06
N LEU A 57 5.13 -3.80 5.28
CA LEU A 57 4.07 -4.19 6.23
C LEU A 57 4.56 -4.27 7.68
N ARG A 58 5.82 -4.00 7.95
CA ARG A 58 6.37 -4.01 9.32
C ARG A 58 5.95 -2.74 10.06
N ALA A 59 5.37 -2.93 11.23
CA ALA A 59 4.89 -1.82 12.07
C ALA A 59 6.01 -0.95 12.65
N ASP A 60 7.24 -1.52 12.81
CA ASP A 60 8.43 -0.78 13.24
C ASP A 60 9.00 0.15 12.15
N ALA A 61 8.33 0.21 11.01
CA ALA A 61 8.66 1.11 9.89
C ALA A 61 10.17 1.19 9.59
N PRO A 62 10.85 0.05 9.33
CA PRO A 62 12.29 0.07 9.09
C PRO A 62 12.66 0.82 7.81
N PHE A 63 11.66 1.14 6.99
CA PHE A 63 11.79 1.70 5.68
C PHE A 63 10.99 3.02 5.53
N GLY A 64 11.69 4.14 5.66
CA GLY A 64 11.13 5.48 5.59
C GLY A 64 10.69 6.05 6.94
N GLU A 65 10.02 7.19 6.88
CA GLU A 65 9.49 7.87 8.06
C GLU A 65 8.20 7.21 8.56
N PRO A 66 7.87 7.27 9.84
CA PRO A 66 6.60 6.73 10.36
C PRO A 66 5.37 7.26 9.62
N ALA A 67 5.40 8.50 9.14
CA ALA A 67 4.32 9.12 8.36
C ALA A 67 4.14 8.49 6.98
N GLU A 68 5.14 7.79 6.47
CA GLU A 68 5.16 7.13 5.17
C GLU A 68 4.86 5.63 5.27
N LEU A 69 4.49 5.15 6.47
CA LEU A 69 4.06 3.77 6.64
C LEU A 69 2.93 3.45 5.66
N GLY A 70 3.03 2.32 4.99
CA GLY A 70 2.05 1.93 3.97
C GLY A 70 2.35 0.55 3.40
N CYS A 71 1.66 0.21 2.35
CA CYS A 71 1.84 -1.04 1.64
C CYS A 71 1.91 -0.81 0.14
N VAL A 72 2.42 -1.79 -0.57
CA VAL A 72 2.44 -1.83 -2.03
C VAL A 72 1.65 -3.03 -2.51
N ILE A 73 0.76 -2.80 -3.45
CA ILE A 73 0.01 -3.83 -4.15
C ILE A 73 0.34 -3.80 -5.65
N GLU A 74 0.25 -4.95 -6.28
CA GLU A 74 0.28 -5.04 -7.75
C GLU A 74 -1.12 -5.27 -8.25
N ALA A 75 -1.51 -4.48 -9.23
CA ALA A 75 -2.83 -4.53 -9.82
C ALA A 75 -2.75 -4.42 -11.34
N GLU A 76 -3.75 -5.01 -12.01
CA GLU A 76 -3.90 -4.97 -13.46
C GLU A 76 -5.09 -4.09 -13.83
N VAL A 77 -4.92 -3.20 -14.76
CA VAL A 77 -5.98 -2.37 -15.32
C VAL A 77 -6.93 -3.26 -16.13
N VAL A 78 -8.17 -3.38 -15.69
CA VAL A 78 -9.18 -4.23 -16.34
C VAL A 78 -10.24 -3.44 -17.10
N ALA A 79 -10.44 -2.18 -16.75
CA ALA A 79 -11.35 -1.28 -17.45
C ALA A 79 -10.94 0.18 -17.26
N THR A 80 -11.39 1.03 -18.16
CA THR A 80 -11.23 2.48 -18.07
C THR A 80 -12.55 3.15 -18.42
N ASP A 81 -12.92 4.17 -17.66
CA ASP A 81 -14.04 5.06 -17.95
C ASP A 81 -13.49 6.42 -18.36
N GLU A 82 -13.57 6.72 -19.66
CA GLU A 82 -13.06 8.00 -20.18
C GLU A 82 -13.93 9.18 -19.75
N ARG A 83 -15.23 8.96 -19.51
CA ARG A 83 -16.17 10.00 -19.10
C ARG A 83 -15.86 10.50 -17.71
N ASP A 84 -15.63 9.58 -16.78
CA ASP A 84 -15.34 9.91 -15.40
C ASP A 84 -13.83 10.02 -15.12
N GLY A 85 -12.98 9.65 -16.10
CA GLY A 85 -11.53 9.70 -15.98
C GLY A 85 -10.98 8.71 -14.94
N ILE A 86 -11.63 7.55 -14.79
CA ILE A 86 -11.31 6.54 -13.77
C ILE A 86 -10.88 5.24 -14.44
N ALA A 87 -9.85 4.61 -13.89
CA ALA A 87 -9.44 3.26 -14.24
C ALA A 87 -9.83 2.29 -13.12
N ALA A 88 -10.34 1.12 -13.51
CA ALA A 88 -10.61 0.00 -12.61
C ALA A 88 -9.44 -0.99 -12.67
N LEU A 89 -8.85 -1.28 -11.51
CA LEU A 89 -7.70 -2.14 -11.36
C LEU A 89 -8.05 -3.35 -10.49
N ARG A 90 -7.67 -4.54 -10.96
CA ARG A 90 -7.86 -5.78 -10.24
C ARG A 90 -6.58 -6.15 -9.49
N PHE A 91 -6.70 -6.49 -8.23
CA PHE A 91 -5.66 -7.08 -7.41
C PHE A 91 -6.20 -8.30 -6.65
N ALA A 92 -5.38 -9.00 -5.88
CA ALA A 92 -5.80 -10.21 -5.17
C ALA A 92 -6.97 -9.96 -4.19
N GLY A 93 -7.01 -8.78 -3.55
CA GLY A 93 -8.04 -8.41 -2.58
C GLY A 93 -9.33 -7.83 -3.19
N GLY A 94 -9.41 -7.65 -4.51
CA GLY A 94 -10.61 -7.12 -5.16
C GLY A 94 -10.32 -6.09 -6.25
N MET A 95 -11.13 -5.04 -6.27
CA MET A 95 -11.06 -3.97 -7.27
C MET A 95 -10.70 -2.64 -6.62
N LEU A 96 -9.86 -1.88 -7.29
CA LEU A 96 -9.57 -0.48 -6.97
C LEU A 96 -9.92 0.43 -8.14
N TYR A 97 -10.48 1.57 -7.83
CA TYR A 97 -10.78 2.64 -8.78
C TYR A 97 -9.82 3.79 -8.53
N VAL A 98 -9.05 4.17 -9.55
CA VAL A 98 -8.06 5.24 -9.44
C VAL A 98 -8.29 6.28 -10.52
N PRO A 99 -8.13 7.58 -10.24
CA PRO A 99 -8.15 8.61 -11.27
C PRO A 99 -6.98 8.42 -12.22
N GLY A 100 -7.24 8.59 -13.52
CA GLY A 100 -6.19 8.59 -14.53
C GLY A 100 -6.56 7.81 -15.79
N ARG A 101 -5.79 8.10 -16.84
CA ARG A 101 -5.91 7.40 -18.13
C ARG A 101 -4.85 6.30 -18.18
N LEU A 102 -5.25 5.10 -17.83
CA LEU A 102 -4.40 3.91 -17.88
C LEU A 102 -4.85 3.00 -19.02
N ARG A 103 -3.96 2.16 -19.51
CA ARG A 103 -4.30 1.22 -20.61
C ARG A 103 -4.74 -0.12 -20.03
N VAL A 104 -5.83 -0.67 -20.53
CA VAL A 104 -6.31 -2.02 -20.17
C VAL A 104 -5.21 -3.06 -20.42
N GLY A 105 -5.01 -3.96 -19.48
CA GLY A 105 -3.94 -4.96 -19.48
C GLY A 105 -2.61 -4.46 -18.88
N GLU A 106 -2.50 -3.19 -18.56
CA GLU A 106 -1.32 -2.63 -17.93
C GLU A 106 -1.24 -3.05 -16.46
N ARG A 107 -0.05 -3.47 -16.03
CA ARG A 107 0.22 -3.78 -14.61
C ARG A 107 0.81 -2.57 -13.92
N ARG A 108 0.24 -2.24 -12.79
CA ARG A 108 0.65 -1.11 -11.96
C ARG A 108 0.99 -1.56 -10.54
N ARG A 109 2.02 -0.94 -10.00
CA ARG A 109 2.35 -1.01 -8.59
C ARG A 109 1.73 0.22 -7.93
N ILE A 110 0.86 -0.02 -6.94
CA ILE A 110 0.12 1.02 -6.24
C ILE A 110 0.61 1.04 -4.80
N GLU A 111 1.07 2.19 -4.37
CA GLU A 111 1.36 2.45 -2.97
C GLU A 111 0.10 3.00 -2.28
N ILE A 112 -0.23 2.45 -1.12
CA ILE A 112 -1.31 2.92 -0.25
C ILE A 112 -0.70 3.24 1.10
N LEU A 113 -0.76 4.51 1.51
CA LEU A 113 -0.23 4.93 2.80
C LEU A 113 -1.23 4.61 3.91
N ALA A 114 -0.73 4.17 5.05
CA ALA A 114 -1.57 3.80 6.19
C ALA A 114 -2.44 4.96 6.70
N ARG A 115 -2.01 6.20 6.50
CA ARG A 115 -2.76 7.41 6.86
C ARG A 115 -3.94 7.69 5.94
N ASP A 116 -3.92 7.14 4.72
CA ASP A 116 -4.96 7.35 3.71
C ASP A 116 -6.07 6.28 3.79
N ILE A 117 -5.91 5.32 4.72
CA ILE A 117 -6.90 4.27 4.97
C ILE A 117 -7.77 4.63 6.17
N SER A 118 -9.08 4.60 5.97
CA SER A 118 -10.08 4.63 7.02
C SER A 118 -10.73 3.27 7.22
N LEU A 119 -11.20 3.00 8.45
CA LEU A 119 -11.87 1.75 8.79
C LEU A 119 -13.29 2.04 9.31
N SER A 120 -14.27 1.23 8.91
CA SER A 120 -15.63 1.23 9.44
C SER A 120 -16.10 -0.20 9.70
N LEU A 121 -17.05 -0.36 10.65
CA LEU A 121 -17.66 -1.67 10.95
C LEU A 121 -18.75 -2.03 9.96
N GLU A 122 -19.37 -1.03 9.36
CA GLU A 122 -20.42 -1.18 8.35
C GLU A 122 -19.96 -0.63 7.02
N ALA A 123 -20.52 -1.18 5.92
CA ALA A 123 -20.28 -0.63 4.59
C ALA A 123 -20.82 0.82 4.54
N PRO A 124 -19.98 1.81 4.19
CA PRO A 124 -20.42 3.18 4.13
C PRO A 124 -21.44 3.37 3.01
N HIS A 125 -22.48 4.15 3.29
CA HIS A 125 -23.49 4.52 2.33
C HIS A 125 -23.33 5.99 1.92
N ARG A 126 -23.52 6.29 0.62
CA ARG A 126 -23.52 7.68 0.09
C ARG A 126 -22.23 8.43 0.44
N THR A 127 -21.09 7.81 0.20
CA THR A 127 -19.76 8.38 0.38
C THR A 127 -19.14 8.76 -0.96
N SER A 128 -18.21 9.71 -0.95
CA SER A 128 -17.37 10.04 -2.11
C SER A 128 -16.19 9.09 -2.28
N ILE A 129 -15.95 8.20 -1.32
CA ILE A 129 -14.87 7.22 -1.36
C ILE A 129 -15.33 6.06 -2.24
N LEU A 130 -14.62 5.83 -3.34
CA LEU A 130 -14.97 4.78 -4.31
C LEU A 130 -14.47 3.39 -3.87
N ASN A 131 -13.34 3.35 -3.18
CA ASN A 131 -12.68 2.11 -2.80
C ASN A 131 -13.12 1.71 -1.40
N VAL A 132 -14.12 0.84 -1.33
CA VAL A 132 -14.64 0.25 -0.10
C VAL A 132 -14.49 -1.25 -0.20
N LEU A 133 -13.61 -1.83 0.61
CA LEU A 133 -13.22 -3.23 0.53
C LEU A 133 -13.53 -3.95 1.83
N PRO A 134 -14.22 -5.09 1.82
CA PRO A 134 -14.40 -5.90 3.02
C PRO A 134 -13.04 -6.46 3.47
N ALA A 135 -12.80 -6.42 4.77
CA ALA A 135 -11.54 -6.83 5.35
C ALA A 135 -11.73 -7.45 6.75
N ARG A 136 -10.65 -8.04 7.25
CA ARG A 136 -10.58 -8.55 8.61
C ARG A 136 -9.31 -8.01 9.28
N VAL A 137 -9.42 -7.59 10.52
CA VAL A 137 -8.26 -7.18 11.32
C VAL A 137 -7.37 -8.41 11.58
N GLU A 138 -6.09 -8.32 11.22
CA GLU A 138 -5.07 -9.34 11.49
C GLU A 138 -4.30 -9.05 12.77
N ALA A 139 -3.96 -7.78 13.01
CA ALA A 139 -3.19 -7.38 14.18
C ALA A 139 -3.39 -5.88 14.48
N VAL A 140 -3.12 -5.51 15.72
CA VAL A 140 -3.02 -4.11 16.16
C VAL A 140 -1.65 -3.90 16.77
N TYR A 141 -0.92 -2.89 16.27
CA TYR A 141 0.40 -2.52 16.75
C TYR A 141 0.34 -1.20 17.50
N ASP A 142 1.16 -1.07 18.54
CA ASP A 142 1.28 0.15 19.35
C ASP A 142 -0.07 0.68 19.84
N ALA A 143 -0.92 -0.21 20.38
CA ALA A 143 -2.29 0.10 20.82
C ALA A 143 -2.36 1.30 21.80
N GLU A 144 -1.31 1.51 22.59
CA GLU A 144 -1.20 2.62 23.54
C GLU A 144 -0.69 3.92 22.89
N SER A 145 -0.20 3.87 21.66
CA SER A 145 0.18 5.06 20.90
C SER A 145 -1.03 5.96 20.64
N PRO A 146 -0.86 7.28 20.51
CA PRO A 146 -1.90 8.17 20.01
C PRO A 146 -2.43 7.77 18.61
N GLN A 147 -1.59 7.11 17.82
CA GLN A 147 -1.88 6.69 16.45
C GLN A 147 -1.46 5.23 16.21
N PRO A 148 -2.18 4.25 16.79
CA PRO A 148 -1.91 2.84 16.55
C PRO A 148 -2.09 2.47 15.08
N VAL A 149 -1.40 1.39 14.69
CA VAL A 149 -1.47 0.84 13.33
C VAL A 149 -2.27 -0.46 13.38
N VAL A 150 -3.27 -0.57 12.52
CA VAL A 150 -4.10 -1.76 12.36
C VAL A 150 -3.73 -2.43 11.05
N LYS A 151 -3.28 -3.68 11.14
CA LYS A 151 -3.06 -4.53 9.98
C LYS A 151 -4.36 -5.24 9.64
N VAL A 152 -4.76 -5.20 8.39
CA VAL A 152 -6.00 -5.80 7.90
C VAL A 152 -5.73 -6.69 6.69
N ASP A 153 -6.44 -7.81 6.60
CA ASP A 153 -6.47 -8.66 5.41
C ASP A 153 -7.66 -8.28 4.52
N VAL A 154 -7.36 -7.99 3.28
CA VAL A 154 -8.32 -7.73 2.21
C VAL A 154 -8.19 -8.84 1.19
N GLY A 155 -8.91 -9.95 1.38
CA GLY A 155 -8.93 -11.08 0.45
C GLY A 155 -7.53 -11.66 0.14
N GLY A 156 -6.68 -11.83 1.15
CA GLY A 156 -5.32 -12.34 1.02
C GLY A 156 -4.26 -11.26 0.76
N THR A 157 -4.65 -9.99 0.79
CA THR A 157 -3.71 -8.85 0.68
C THR A 157 -3.72 -8.06 1.98
N SER A 158 -2.57 -8.02 2.67
CA SER A 158 -2.45 -7.22 3.89
C SER A 158 -2.27 -5.74 3.58
N LEU A 159 -3.04 -4.90 4.26
CA LEU A 159 -2.91 -3.45 4.27
C LEU A 159 -2.66 -2.95 5.70
N LEU A 160 -2.14 -1.73 5.81
CA LEU A 160 -1.94 -1.05 7.09
C LEU A 160 -2.81 0.19 7.15
N ALA A 161 -3.58 0.34 8.21
CA ALA A 161 -4.37 1.53 8.50
C ALA A 161 -3.85 2.21 9.76
N ARG A 162 -3.62 3.52 9.71
CA ARG A 162 -3.28 4.32 10.89
C ARG A 162 -4.53 4.97 11.42
N VAL A 163 -4.91 4.63 12.63
CA VAL A 163 -6.14 5.15 13.26
C VAL A 163 -5.81 5.91 14.54
N SER A 164 -6.75 6.72 15.05
CA SER A 164 -6.59 7.28 16.38
C SER A 164 -6.83 6.21 17.45
N ARG A 165 -6.16 6.34 18.60
CA ARG A 165 -6.45 5.46 19.76
C ARG A 165 -7.92 5.52 20.18
N ARG A 166 -8.57 6.68 20.02
CA ARG A 166 -10.00 6.84 20.26
C ARG A 166 -10.83 5.99 19.30
N SER A 167 -10.51 6.00 18.00
CA SER A 167 -11.17 5.17 17.00
C SER A 167 -10.96 3.68 17.26
N LEU A 168 -9.73 3.27 17.60
CA LEU A 168 -9.42 1.91 17.98
C LEU A 168 -10.36 1.40 19.08
N ARG A 169 -10.57 2.22 20.12
CA ARG A 169 -11.42 1.87 21.25
C ARG A 169 -12.90 1.88 20.91
N ILE A 170 -13.39 2.90 20.19
CA ILE A 170 -14.81 3.04 19.84
C ILE A 170 -15.26 1.92 18.90
N LEU A 171 -14.41 1.57 17.93
CA LEU A 171 -14.69 0.51 16.96
C LEU A 171 -14.30 -0.88 17.50
N GLU A 172 -13.79 -0.95 18.74
CA GLU A 172 -13.31 -2.20 19.37
C GLU A 172 -12.40 -3.02 18.43
N LEU A 173 -11.51 -2.34 17.71
CA LEU A 173 -10.65 -2.99 16.73
C LEU A 173 -9.66 -3.93 17.43
N ARG A 174 -9.79 -5.21 17.13
CA ARG A 174 -8.91 -6.29 17.60
C ARG A 174 -8.85 -7.38 16.53
N GLU A 175 -7.92 -8.28 16.65
CA GLU A 175 -7.79 -9.42 15.74
C GLU A 175 -9.13 -10.14 15.53
N GLY A 176 -9.42 -10.47 14.27
CA GLY A 176 -10.63 -11.16 13.84
C GLY A 176 -11.83 -10.28 13.56
N VAL A 177 -11.84 -9.00 13.96
CA VAL A 177 -12.95 -8.07 13.69
C VAL A 177 -13.09 -7.85 12.19
N ARG A 178 -14.32 -7.95 11.68
CA ARG A 178 -14.64 -7.59 10.29
C ARG A 178 -14.81 -6.09 10.18
N VAL A 179 -14.20 -5.52 9.14
CA VAL A 179 -14.23 -4.09 8.86
C VAL A 179 -14.37 -3.84 7.37
N PHE A 180 -14.67 -2.62 7.00
CA PHE A 180 -14.53 -2.11 5.64
C PHE A 180 -13.36 -1.14 5.60
N VAL A 181 -12.43 -1.39 4.70
CA VAL A 181 -11.32 -0.50 4.35
C VAL A 181 -11.81 0.50 3.33
N GLN A 182 -11.55 1.76 3.56
CA GLN A 182 -11.88 2.88 2.69
C GLN A 182 -10.58 3.58 2.30
N VAL A 183 -10.33 3.72 0.98
CA VAL A 183 -9.12 4.30 0.39
C VAL A 183 -9.48 5.40 -0.61
#